data_d691f8b3b2b42da34ac4e35ee55cbcd7
#
_entry.id   d691f8b3b2b42da34ac4e35ee55cbcd7
#
_cell.length_a   1.000
_cell.length_b   1.000
_cell.length_c   1.000
_cell.angle_alpha   90.00
_cell.angle_beta   90.00
_cell.angle_gamma   90.00
#
_symmetry.space_group_name_H-M   'P 1'
#
loop_
_entity.id
_entity.type
_entity.pdbx_description
1 polymer ?
#
loop_
_entity_poly.entity_id
_entity_poly.type
_entity_poly.pdbx_seq_one_letter_code
_entity_poly.pdbx_strand_id
1 'polypeptide(L)'
;MKRVEKFLRLDVCPDCGGTRLSDAARAPRLRGISLAEACTMTLTELVGWVRGVPESLPEDMRPMAESICESFIDTAKRLLDLGIGYLTLDRSAATLSTGERQRMQLARAVRNRTTGVLYVLDEPSIGLHPANIVGLTGVMNDLIADGNSVVLVDHDTQILKESDWMIEMGPGAGADGGQVIAQGTVDDIGNNPASRIGPFLSGAANNCKSATGIMQTGLLSSSGKSGISLRNNEDLFAKGTISMRTAALHTVKPLEVRIPKGRLTVVTGVSGSGKTTMVLESLIPGLQAKISGAKLPDHVLCIEADGIRQVKLIDASPIGINVRSTVATYANIHDELRKVFAKTPDAKKCGYKDGDFSYNTGRLRCPTCDGTGVISLDVQFLPDVNIPCPDCRGSRYSRQAGLVHRENAAGERHSLPELMDMDVNHATDACADLKPVSQRLNVLKGLGLGYLTLGEETPSLSGGEAQRLKLASEMGRGQEDSVFVFDEPTIGLHPSDVQTLLGVFRRLIAHGATVIVIEHDLDVIRSADYIVDMGPGGGSEGGTIVISGTPSEVRACPDSLTGKYM
;
A
#
# COMPACT_ATOMS: atom_id res chain seq x y z
N MET A 1 14.15 -23.96 -8.80
CA MET A 1 13.33 -24.14 -7.58
C MET A 1 11.86 -23.76 -7.77
N LYS A 2 11.47 -22.56 -8.28
CA LYS A 2 10.06 -22.12 -8.45
C LYS A 2 9.12 -23.06 -9.24
N ARG A 3 9.65 -23.96 -10.11
CA ARG A 3 8.83 -24.96 -10.84
C ARG A 3 8.44 -26.16 -9.97
N VAL A 4 9.23 -26.46 -8.96
CA VAL A 4 8.99 -27.60 -8.04
C VAL A 4 8.04 -27.17 -6.92
N GLU A 5 8.09 -25.92 -6.48
CA GLU A 5 7.23 -25.38 -5.41
C GLU A 5 5.73 -25.50 -5.72
N LYS A 6 5.35 -25.45 -7.01
CA LYS A 6 3.94 -25.66 -7.43
C LYS A 6 3.40 -27.07 -7.15
N PHE A 7 4.29 -28.02 -6.93
CA PHE A 7 3.95 -29.44 -6.64
C PHE A 7 4.20 -29.82 -5.18
N LEU A 8 4.74 -28.88 -4.38
CA LEU A 8 4.94 -29.09 -2.96
C LEU A 8 3.71 -28.64 -2.19
N ARG A 9 3.16 -29.53 -1.41
CA ARG A 9 2.14 -29.23 -0.41
C ARG A 9 2.83 -29.15 0.94
N LEU A 10 2.66 -28.02 1.62
CA LEU A 10 3.14 -27.84 2.99
C LEU A 10 2.00 -28.23 3.93
N ASP A 11 2.17 -29.34 4.62
CA ASP A 11 1.26 -29.80 5.67
C ASP A 11 1.95 -29.66 7.03
N VAL A 12 1.13 -29.56 8.09
CA VAL A 12 1.63 -29.53 9.46
C VAL A 12 2.35 -30.85 9.77
N CYS A 13 3.55 -30.78 10.33
CA CYS A 13 4.32 -31.96 10.71
C CYS A 13 3.53 -32.82 11.70
N PRO A 14 3.27 -34.11 11.41
CA PRO A 14 2.47 -34.96 12.28
C PRO A 14 3.14 -35.24 13.65
N ASP A 15 4.48 -35.24 13.71
CA ASP A 15 5.21 -35.52 14.95
C ASP A 15 5.20 -34.37 15.93
N CYS A 16 5.47 -33.15 15.44
CA CYS A 16 5.54 -31.98 16.33
C CYS A 16 4.26 -31.13 16.32
N GLY A 17 3.28 -31.40 15.47
CA GLY A 17 2.06 -30.60 15.36
C GLY A 17 2.32 -29.13 15.00
N GLY A 18 3.40 -28.83 14.25
CA GLY A 18 3.78 -27.46 13.87
C GLY A 18 4.68 -26.72 14.88
N THR A 19 4.90 -27.25 16.08
CA THR A 19 5.68 -26.59 17.15
C THR A 19 7.19 -26.51 16.88
N ARG A 20 7.71 -27.29 15.93
CA ARG A 20 9.15 -27.43 15.58
C ARG A 20 10.02 -28.00 16.73
N LEU A 21 9.41 -28.39 17.86
CA LEU A 21 10.06 -28.87 19.05
C LEU A 21 9.89 -30.39 19.20
N SER A 22 10.92 -31.08 19.70
CA SER A 22 10.82 -32.49 20.07
C SER A 22 9.90 -32.69 21.29
N ASP A 23 9.45 -33.92 21.51
CA ASP A 23 8.63 -34.26 22.69
C ASP A 23 9.33 -33.93 24.00
N ALA A 24 10.64 -34.21 24.09
CA ALA A 24 11.45 -33.85 25.26
C ALA A 24 11.49 -32.35 25.54
N ALA A 25 11.48 -31.50 24.50
CA ALA A 25 11.46 -30.06 24.65
C ALA A 25 10.04 -29.49 24.95
N ARG A 26 8.98 -30.24 24.62
CA ARG A 26 7.59 -29.91 24.91
C ARG A 26 7.12 -30.34 26.29
N ALA A 27 7.83 -31.31 26.92
CA ALA A 27 7.44 -31.90 28.20
C ALA A 27 7.59 -30.96 29.40
N PRO A 28 8.68 -30.12 29.54
CA PRO A 28 8.83 -29.22 30.66
C PRO A 28 7.73 -28.15 30.68
N ARG A 29 7.21 -27.89 31.89
CA ARG A 29 6.18 -26.86 32.09
C ARG A 29 6.61 -25.87 33.17
N LEU A 30 6.41 -24.58 32.89
CA LEU A 30 6.63 -23.48 33.81
C LEU A 30 5.29 -22.79 34.04
N ARG A 31 4.82 -22.70 35.28
CA ARG A 31 3.47 -22.24 35.60
C ARG A 31 2.36 -22.95 34.78
N GLY A 32 2.52 -24.25 34.56
CA GLY A 32 1.58 -25.06 33.81
C GLY A 32 1.65 -24.96 32.27
N ILE A 33 2.52 -24.10 31.72
CA ILE A 33 2.64 -23.80 30.29
C ILE A 33 3.98 -24.35 29.79
N SER A 34 3.97 -25.06 28.66
CA SER A 34 5.16 -25.53 27.95
C SER A 34 5.77 -24.42 27.09
N LEU A 35 7.02 -24.60 26.65
CA LEU A 35 7.67 -23.67 25.73
C LEU A 35 6.88 -23.52 24.42
N ALA A 36 6.31 -24.59 23.89
CA ALA A 36 5.49 -24.56 22.68
C ALA A 36 4.25 -23.66 22.87
N GLU A 37 3.53 -23.86 23.97
CA GLU A 37 2.35 -23.05 24.30
C GLU A 37 2.73 -21.58 24.55
N ALA A 38 3.85 -21.30 25.21
CA ALA A 38 4.34 -19.95 25.40
C ALA A 38 4.68 -19.25 24.06
N CYS A 39 5.25 -19.99 23.10
CA CYS A 39 5.55 -19.44 21.77
C CYS A 39 4.31 -19.10 20.94
N THR A 40 3.16 -19.71 21.21
CA THR A 40 1.89 -19.42 20.52
C THR A 40 1.12 -18.26 21.16
N MET A 41 1.54 -17.80 22.34
CA MET A 41 0.97 -16.59 22.94
C MET A 41 1.34 -15.35 22.14
N THR A 42 0.45 -14.36 22.11
CA THR A 42 0.82 -13.03 21.66
C THR A 42 1.90 -12.45 22.57
N LEU A 43 2.72 -11.56 22.04
CA LEU A 43 3.78 -10.94 22.85
C LEU A 43 3.21 -10.20 24.08
N THR A 44 2.02 -9.60 23.93
CA THR A 44 1.29 -8.94 25.03
C THR A 44 0.94 -9.94 26.15
N GLU A 45 0.33 -11.07 25.80
CA GLU A 45 -0.02 -12.15 26.73
C GLU A 45 1.23 -12.74 27.39
N LEU A 46 2.27 -12.98 26.57
CA LEU A 46 3.53 -13.55 27.03
C LEU A 46 4.22 -12.65 28.07
N VAL A 47 4.26 -11.34 27.86
CA VAL A 47 4.80 -10.39 28.87
C VAL A 47 4.01 -10.46 30.18
N GLY A 48 2.67 -10.54 30.10
CA GLY A 48 1.82 -10.72 31.27
C GLY A 48 2.13 -12.01 32.03
N TRP A 49 2.35 -13.10 31.31
CA TRP A 49 2.69 -14.41 31.90
C TRP A 49 4.10 -14.41 32.52
N VAL A 50 5.10 -13.83 31.82
CA VAL A 50 6.51 -13.79 32.26
C VAL A 50 6.67 -13.02 33.58
N ARG A 51 5.91 -11.92 33.79
CA ARG A 51 5.94 -11.14 35.04
C ARG A 51 5.70 -11.98 36.29
N GLY A 52 4.89 -13.02 36.20
CA GLY A 52 4.60 -13.88 37.36
C GLY A 52 5.51 -15.11 37.45
N VAL A 53 6.51 -15.27 36.55
CA VAL A 53 7.41 -16.44 36.59
C VAL A 53 8.32 -16.46 37.83
N PRO A 54 8.97 -15.36 38.24
CA PRO A 54 9.87 -15.38 39.42
C PRO A 54 9.18 -15.86 40.69
N GLU A 55 7.94 -15.42 40.93
CA GLU A 55 7.17 -15.80 42.12
C GLU A 55 6.82 -17.30 42.17
N SER A 56 6.77 -17.96 41.02
CA SER A 56 6.46 -19.38 40.92
C SER A 56 7.65 -20.33 41.16
N LEU A 57 8.85 -19.77 41.32
CA LEU A 57 10.08 -20.52 41.49
C LEU A 57 10.55 -20.56 42.96
N PRO A 58 11.37 -21.56 43.33
CA PRO A 58 12.02 -21.61 44.63
C PRO A 58 12.82 -20.31 44.94
N GLU A 59 12.94 -19.96 46.20
CA GLU A 59 13.56 -18.69 46.65
C GLU A 59 14.99 -18.50 46.14
N ASP A 60 15.77 -19.57 46.09
CA ASP A 60 17.16 -19.59 45.63
C ASP A 60 17.29 -19.29 44.13
N MET A 61 16.27 -19.57 43.33
CA MET A 61 16.24 -19.31 41.88
C MET A 61 15.62 -17.98 41.48
N ARG A 62 14.90 -17.30 42.39
CA ARG A 62 14.17 -16.06 42.09
C ARG A 62 15.05 -14.93 41.56
N PRO A 63 16.22 -14.60 42.17
CA PRO A 63 17.03 -13.47 41.69
C PRO A 63 17.52 -13.65 40.25
N MET A 64 17.86 -14.89 39.85
CA MET A 64 18.27 -15.20 38.49
C MET A 64 17.08 -15.11 37.55
N ALA A 65 15.92 -15.63 37.95
CA ALA A 65 14.69 -15.57 37.17
C ALA A 65 14.21 -14.13 36.96
N GLU A 66 14.28 -13.28 37.99
CA GLU A 66 13.94 -11.86 37.91
C GLU A 66 14.79 -11.16 36.85
N SER A 67 16.10 -11.33 36.87
CA SER A 67 17.01 -10.72 35.90
C SER A 67 16.74 -11.16 34.48
N ILE A 68 16.44 -12.45 34.23
CA ILE A 68 16.09 -12.96 32.92
C ILE A 68 14.73 -12.41 32.44
N CYS A 69 13.73 -12.42 33.33
CA CYS A 69 12.39 -11.92 33.02
C CYS A 69 12.39 -10.40 32.75
N GLU A 70 13.12 -9.60 33.52
CA GLU A 70 13.30 -8.17 33.29
C GLU A 70 13.93 -7.90 31.93
N SER A 71 15.02 -8.59 31.58
CA SER A 71 15.68 -8.46 30.28
C SER A 71 14.75 -8.81 29.12
N PHE A 72 13.90 -9.83 29.30
CA PHE A 72 12.87 -10.19 28.31
C PHE A 72 11.81 -9.09 28.19
N ILE A 73 11.28 -8.62 29.32
CA ILE A 73 10.23 -7.60 29.38
C ILE A 73 10.72 -6.29 28.75
N ASP A 74 11.94 -5.86 29.01
CA ASP A 74 12.54 -4.66 28.41
C ASP A 74 12.65 -4.77 26.89
N THR A 75 13.03 -5.95 26.39
CA THR A 75 13.07 -6.21 24.94
C THR A 75 11.66 -6.23 24.34
N ALA A 76 10.72 -6.89 25.01
CA ALA A 76 9.34 -7.02 24.57
C ALA A 76 8.60 -5.68 24.58
N LYS A 77 8.85 -4.83 25.60
CA LYS A 77 8.24 -3.50 25.71
C LYS A 77 8.43 -2.66 24.46
N ARG A 78 9.61 -2.65 23.88
CA ARG A 78 9.90 -1.93 22.64
C ARG A 78 9.05 -2.44 21.45
N LEU A 79 8.84 -3.75 21.38
CA LEU A 79 7.96 -4.34 20.35
C LEU A 79 6.49 -3.96 20.60
N LEU A 80 6.07 -3.89 21.87
CA LEU A 80 4.73 -3.43 22.23
C LEU A 80 4.54 -1.95 21.85
N ASP A 81 5.52 -1.09 22.18
CA ASP A 81 5.50 0.33 21.86
C ASP A 81 5.43 0.57 20.33
N LEU A 82 6.07 -0.30 19.54
CA LEU A 82 5.99 -0.31 18.07
C LEU A 82 4.68 -0.93 17.52
N GLY A 83 3.72 -1.28 18.37
CA GLY A 83 2.41 -1.77 17.98
C GLY A 83 2.41 -3.18 17.38
N ILE A 84 3.41 -4.02 17.66
CA ILE A 84 3.48 -5.42 17.17
C ILE A 84 3.29 -6.45 18.30
N GLY A 85 2.65 -6.05 19.39
CA GLY A 85 2.33 -6.90 20.53
C GLY A 85 1.41 -8.09 20.22
N TYR A 86 0.69 -8.04 19.14
CA TYR A 86 -0.19 -9.13 18.67
C TYR A 86 0.55 -10.28 17.97
N LEU A 87 1.84 -10.11 17.66
CA LEU A 87 2.63 -11.18 17.05
C LEU A 87 2.96 -12.26 18.06
N THR A 88 3.03 -13.51 17.58
CA THR A 88 3.46 -14.67 18.34
C THR A 88 4.92 -15.01 18.02
N LEU A 89 5.66 -15.63 18.95
CA LEU A 89 7.07 -15.95 18.74
C LEU A 89 7.28 -17.08 17.71
N ASP A 90 6.29 -17.91 17.48
CA ASP A 90 6.33 -19.01 16.50
C ASP A 90 6.02 -18.56 15.07
N ARG A 91 5.54 -17.33 14.89
CA ARG A 91 5.18 -16.80 13.57
C ARG A 91 6.40 -16.72 12.66
N SER A 92 6.27 -17.25 11.46
CA SER A 92 7.35 -17.23 10.46
C SER A 92 7.63 -15.80 9.97
N ALA A 93 8.91 -15.41 9.95
CA ALA A 93 9.35 -14.11 9.45
C ALA A 93 8.92 -13.86 7.98
N ALA A 94 8.76 -14.92 7.17
CA ALA A 94 8.29 -14.81 5.79
C ALA A 94 6.83 -14.39 5.67
N THR A 95 6.03 -14.53 6.74
CA THR A 95 4.62 -14.12 6.79
C THR A 95 4.41 -12.70 7.32
N LEU A 96 5.49 -12.04 7.74
CA LEU A 96 5.42 -10.66 8.22
C LEU A 96 5.25 -9.69 7.04
N SER A 97 4.38 -8.71 7.23
CA SER A 97 4.27 -7.56 6.32
C SER A 97 5.57 -6.75 6.28
N THR A 98 5.71 -5.86 5.30
CA THR A 98 6.90 -4.99 5.19
C THR A 98 7.04 -4.12 6.44
N GLY A 99 5.97 -3.48 6.89
CA GLY A 99 5.98 -2.66 8.11
C GLY A 99 6.27 -3.46 9.38
N GLU A 100 5.71 -4.69 9.55
CA GLU A 100 6.04 -5.56 10.68
C GLU A 100 7.53 -5.92 10.69
N ARG A 101 8.12 -6.23 9.54
CA ARG A 101 9.56 -6.53 9.42
C ARG A 101 10.43 -5.33 9.77
N GLN A 102 10.10 -4.14 9.30
CA GLN A 102 10.84 -2.90 9.62
C GLN A 102 10.81 -2.64 11.13
N ARG A 103 9.64 -2.75 11.77
CA ARG A 103 9.49 -2.57 13.22
C ARG A 103 10.28 -3.59 14.02
N MET A 104 10.29 -4.85 13.59
CA MET A 104 11.14 -5.89 14.20
C MET A 104 12.63 -5.56 14.08
N GLN A 105 13.06 -5.06 12.92
CA GLN A 105 14.46 -4.63 12.70
C GLN A 105 14.82 -3.43 13.56
N LEU A 106 13.92 -2.45 13.66
CA LEU A 106 14.11 -1.26 14.52
C LEU A 106 14.24 -1.66 15.99
N ALA A 107 13.32 -2.49 16.52
CA ALA A 107 13.40 -2.99 17.88
C ALA A 107 14.71 -3.74 18.17
N ARG A 108 15.23 -4.49 17.19
CA ARG A 108 16.54 -5.16 17.28
C ARG A 108 17.69 -4.16 17.30
N ALA A 109 17.63 -3.09 16.49
CA ALA A 109 18.67 -2.07 16.43
C ALA A 109 18.81 -1.35 17.78
N VAL A 110 17.69 -0.94 18.38
CA VAL A 110 17.65 -0.25 19.68
C VAL A 110 18.17 -1.13 20.83
N ARG A 111 18.05 -2.46 20.72
CA ARG A 111 18.53 -3.40 21.76
C ARG A 111 20.02 -3.28 22.04
N ASN A 112 20.82 -2.93 21.04
CA ASN A 112 22.28 -3.04 21.11
C ASN A 112 22.96 -1.90 21.91
N ARG A 113 22.23 -0.87 22.38
CA ARG A 113 22.74 0.30 23.12
C ARG A 113 24.07 0.81 22.54
N THR A 114 24.17 0.84 21.23
CA THR A 114 25.34 1.41 20.52
C THR A 114 25.23 2.92 20.56
N THR A 115 26.35 3.61 20.73
CA THR A 115 26.45 5.08 20.70
C THR A 115 27.23 5.54 19.48
N GLY A 116 26.94 6.74 18.96
CA GLY A 116 27.64 7.31 17.82
C GLY A 116 27.30 6.64 16.47
N VAL A 117 26.13 5.99 16.36
CA VAL A 117 25.62 5.34 15.15
C VAL A 117 24.64 6.28 14.44
N LEU A 118 24.70 6.31 13.11
CA LEU A 118 23.67 6.91 12.27
C LEU A 118 22.65 5.84 11.85
N TYR A 119 21.40 6.00 12.28
CA TYR A 119 20.28 5.19 11.83
C TYR A 119 19.58 5.88 10.67
N VAL A 120 19.42 5.18 9.56
CA VAL A 120 18.65 5.65 8.41
C VAL A 120 17.40 4.79 8.30
N LEU A 121 16.23 5.41 8.42
CA LEU A 121 14.93 4.76 8.42
C LEU A 121 14.15 5.25 7.20
N ASP A 122 13.68 4.30 6.39
CA ASP A 122 12.90 4.57 5.18
C ASP A 122 11.44 4.19 5.43
N GLU A 123 10.57 5.18 5.47
CA GLU A 123 9.11 5.08 5.69
C GLU A 123 8.70 4.16 6.87
N PRO A 124 9.24 4.35 8.09
CA PRO A 124 8.93 3.48 9.22
C PRO A 124 7.49 3.60 9.73
N SER A 125 6.75 4.63 9.32
CA SER A 125 5.33 4.83 9.62
C SER A 125 4.39 3.93 8.81
N ILE A 126 4.87 3.25 7.77
CA ILE A 126 4.02 2.46 6.86
C ILE A 126 3.09 1.52 7.63
N GLY A 127 1.78 1.63 7.34
CA GLY A 127 0.74 0.76 7.91
C GLY A 127 0.57 0.92 9.43
N LEU A 128 1.05 2.03 10.02
CA LEU A 128 0.82 2.36 11.41
C LEU A 128 -0.47 3.16 11.58
N HIS A 129 -1.25 2.73 12.57
CA HIS A 129 -2.31 3.57 13.10
C HIS A 129 -1.70 4.78 13.86
N PRO A 130 -2.31 5.97 13.84
CA PRO A 130 -1.81 7.16 14.56
C PRO A 130 -1.42 6.92 16.01
N ALA A 131 -2.14 6.05 16.73
CA ALA A 131 -1.80 5.67 18.11
C ALA A 131 -0.43 4.99 18.23
N ASN A 132 0.02 4.27 17.19
CA ASN A 132 1.29 3.55 17.22
C ASN A 132 2.47 4.43 16.75
N ILE A 133 2.18 5.56 16.08
CA ILE A 133 3.20 6.55 15.71
C ILE A 133 3.87 7.14 16.95
N VAL A 134 3.11 7.39 18.01
CA VAL A 134 3.64 7.86 19.30
C VAL A 134 4.70 6.90 19.86
N GLY A 135 4.45 5.59 19.79
CA GLY A 135 5.43 4.58 20.22
C GLY A 135 6.68 4.56 19.32
N LEU A 136 6.51 4.70 18.01
CA LEU A 136 7.63 4.79 17.06
C LEU A 136 8.50 6.02 17.35
N THR A 137 7.89 7.19 17.57
CA THR A 137 8.59 8.42 17.93
C THR A 137 9.33 8.25 19.26
N GLY A 138 8.72 7.60 20.25
CA GLY A 138 9.37 7.28 21.53
C GLY A 138 10.65 6.44 21.33
N VAL A 139 10.60 5.40 20.51
CA VAL A 139 11.77 4.57 20.19
C VAL A 139 12.88 5.35 19.48
N MET A 140 12.53 6.28 18.57
CA MET A 140 13.52 7.15 17.93
C MET A 140 14.17 8.13 18.93
N ASN A 141 13.39 8.70 19.83
CA ASN A 141 13.89 9.56 20.89
C ASN A 141 14.84 8.82 21.85
N ASP A 142 14.56 7.55 22.17
CA ASP A 142 15.46 6.70 22.96
C ASP A 142 16.81 6.51 22.25
N LEU A 143 16.81 6.29 20.92
CA LEU A 143 18.05 6.20 20.13
C LEU A 143 18.86 7.49 20.19
N ILE A 144 18.21 8.64 20.07
CA ILE A 144 18.85 9.96 20.14
C ILE A 144 19.41 10.20 21.55
N ALA A 145 18.64 9.87 22.58
CA ALA A 145 19.07 9.99 23.99
C ALA A 145 20.29 9.11 24.31
N ASP A 146 20.41 7.94 23.66
CA ASP A 146 21.60 7.07 23.75
C ASP A 146 22.83 7.62 22.96
N GLY A 147 22.76 8.84 22.40
CA GLY A 147 23.87 9.50 21.71
C GLY A 147 24.04 9.09 20.24
N ASN A 148 22.96 8.68 19.59
CA ASN A 148 22.92 8.35 18.18
C ASN A 148 22.28 9.48 17.36
N SER A 149 22.36 9.36 16.04
CA SER A 149 21.65 10.24 15.10
C SER A 149 20.64 9.42 14.28
N VAL A 150 19.48 10.01 14.02
CA VAL A 150 18.43 9.39 13.21
C VAL A 150 18.16 10.25 11.97
N VAL A 151 18.25 9.69 10.81
CA VAL A 151 17.77 10.26 9.55
C VAL A 151 16.56 9.47 9.09
N LEU A 152 15.47 10.16 8.86
CA LEU A 152 14.17 9.60 8.57
C LEU A 152 13.70 10.07 7.19
N VAL A 153 13.23 9.16 6.36
CA VAL A 153 12.46 9.46 5.16
C VAL A 153 11.02 9.06 5.43
N ASP A 154 10.10 10.02 5.46
CA ASP A 154 8.69 9.73 5.74
C ASP A 154 7.78 10.82 5.15
N HIS A 155 6.50 10.49 5.00
CA HIS A 155 5.46 11.40 4.53
C HIS A 155 4.39 11.70 5.59
N ASP A 156 4.41 10.99 6.73
CA ASP A 156 3.45 11.17 7.80
C ASP A 156 3.71 12.48 8.56
N THR A 157 2.70 13.36 8.55
CA THR A 157 2.82 14.68 9.17
C THR A 157 2.94 14.64 10.68
N GLN A 158 2.52 13.57 11.36
CA GLN A 158 2.69 13.42 12.80
C GLN A 158 4.17 13.21 13.16
N ILE A 159 4.86 12.34 12.42
CA ILE A 159 6.30 12.11 12.61
C ILE A 159 7.11 13.34 12.20
N LEU A 160 6.78 13.94 11.05
CA LEU A 160 7.49 15.11 10.54
C LEU A 160 7.48 16.28 11.53
N LYS A 161 6.39 16.46 12.28
CA LYS A 161 6.28 17.52 13.31
C LYS A 161 7.19 17.32 14.52
N GLU A 162 7.66 16.12 14.76
CA GLU A 162 8.56 15.78 15.87
C GLU A 162 10.06 15.86 15.48
N SER A 163 10.36 16.24 14.20
CA SER A 163 11.75 16.32 13.73
C SER A 163 12.42 17.64 14.16
N ASP A 164 13.71 17.57 14.51
CA ASP A 164 14.53 18.74 14.81
C ASP A 164 14.86 19.56 13.56
N TRP A 165 15.08 18.87 12.43
CA TRP A 165 15.47 19.47 11.17
C TRP A 165 14.86 18.70 10.00
N MET A 166 14.36 19.42 9.02
CA MET A 166 13.75 18.86 7.80
C MET A 166 14.50 19.29 6.56
N ILE A 167 14.55 18.40 5.60
CA ILE A 167 15.02 18.66 4.23
C ILE A 167 13.92 18.17 3.28
N GLU A 168 13.32 19.11 2.56
CA GLU A 168 12.28 18.79 1.57
C GLU A 168 12.85 18.73 0.17
N MET A 169 12.65 17.60 -0.48
CA MET A 169 13.08 17.35 -1.86
C MET A 169 11.94 17.60 -2.84
N GLY A 170 12.26 18.16 -4.00
CA GLY A 170 11.25 18.45 -5.03
C GLY A 170 11.86 19.18 -6.22
N PRO A 171 11.09 20.09 -6.91
CA PRO A 171 9.67 20.40 -6.70
C PRO A 171 8.69 19.33 -7.21
N GLY A 172 9.15 18.42 -8.07
CA GLY A 172 8.38 17.33 -8.64
C GLY A 172 9.02 15.97 -8.39
N ALA A 173 8.60 14.98 -9.16
CA ALA A 173 9.20 13.65 -9.19
C ALA A 173 9.86 13.41 -10.56
N GLY A 174 10.78 12.44 -10.66
CA GLY A 174 11.51 12.13 -11.88
C GLY A 174 12.43 13.28 -12.32
N ALA A 175 12.38 13.67 -13.59
CA ALA A 175 13.24 14.70 -14.19
C ALA A 175 13.05 16.10 -13.55
N ASP A 176 11.86 16.37 -13.03
CA ASP A 176 11.52 17.63 -12.36
C ASP A 176 11.82 17.63 -10.86
N GLY A 177 12.43 16.56 -10.35
CA GLY A 177 12.74 16.36 -8.94
C GLY A 177 14.23 16.50 -8.61
N GLY A 178 14.62 15.95 -7.47
CA GLY A 178 16.01 15.78 -7.07
C GLY A 178 16.68 17.05 -6.53
N GLN A 179 15.93 18.12 -6.27
CA GLN A 179 16.45 19.37 -5.71
C GLN A 179 15.96 19.57 -4.27
N VAL A 180 16.77 20.21 -3.44
CA VAL A 180 16.32 20.67 -2.11
C VAL A 180 15.52 21.95 -2.33
N ILE A 181 14.23 21.94 -2.03
CA ILE A 181 13.33 23.10 -2.19
C ILE A 181 13.14 23.88 -0.90
N ALA A 182 13.28 23.22 0.24
CA ALA A 182 13.23 23.84 1.55
C ALA A 182 14.07 23.02 2.55
N GLN A 183 14.66 23.69 3.55
CA GLN A 183 15.31 23.06 4.70
C GLN A 183 15.23 23.97 5.91
N GLY A 184 15.14 23.39 7.09
CA GLY A 184 15.06 24.14 8.33
C GLY A 184 14.30 23.37 9.41
N THR A 185 13.88 24.07 10.45
CA THR A 185 12.98 23.55 11.48
C THR A 185 11.58 23.34 10.90
N VAL A 186 10.72 22.65 11.64
CA VAL A 186 9.31 22.43 11.24
C VAL A 186 8.59 23.78 10.98
N ASP A 187 8.88 24.79 11.80
CA ASP A 187 8.30 26.14 11.64
C ASP A 187 8.83 26.84 10.37
N ASP A 188 10.12 26.70 10.06
CA ASP A 188 10.72 27.26 8.86
C ASP A 188 10.07 26.66 7.60
N ILE A 189 9.89 25.34 7.58
CA ILE A 189 9.22 24.63 6.47
C ILE A 189 7.73 25.02 6.38
N GLY A 190 7.04 25.08 7.53
CA GLY A 190 5.62 25.44 7.62
C GLY A 190 5.31 26.82 7.06
N ASN A 191 6.25 27.77 7.19
CA ASN A 191 6.12 29.13 6.71
C ASN A 191 6.74 29.37 5.32
N ASN A 192 7.42 28.40 4.74
CA ASN A 192 8.08 28.55 3.45
C ASN A 192 7.08 28.41 2.29
N PRO A 193 6.87 29.45 1.48
CA PRO A 193 5.91 29.41 0.36
C PRO A 193 6.31 28.44 -0.77
N ALA A 194 7.60 28.04 -0.84
CA ALA A 194 8.07 27.05 -1.80
C ALA A 194 7.84 25.60 -1.33
N SER A 195 7.57 25.42 -0.03
CA SER A 195 7.34 24.09 0.56
C SER A 195 5.98 23.53 0.13
N ARG A 196 5.98 22.28 -0.30
CA ARG A 196 4.76 21.51 -0.61
C ARG A 196 4.16 20.88 0.63
N ILE A 197 4.98 20.47 1.60
CA ILE A 197 4.53 19.88 2.85
C ILE A 197 4.12 20.94 3.89
N GLY A 198 4.66 22.16 3.81
CA GLY A 198 4.44 23.24 4.77
C GLY A 198 2.96 23.51 5.10
N PRO A 199 2.04 23.62 4.12
CA PRO A 199 0.60 23.80 4.39
C PRO A 199 -0.03 22.69 5.25
N PHE A 200 0.49 21.47 5.19
CA PHE A 200 0.02 20.32 5.98
C PHE A 200 0.62 20.32 7.39
N LEU A 201 1.84 20.83 7.55
CA LEU A 201 2.48 20.98 8.86
C LEU A 201 1.83 22.11 9.68
N SER A 202 1.54 23.25 9.06
CA SER A 202 0.92 24.42 9.72
C SER A 202 -0.59 24.27 9.98
N GLY A 203 -1.22 23.20 9.49
CA GLY A 203 -2.68 23.02 9.57
C GLY A 203 -3.48 23.93 8.64
N ALA A 204 -2.83 24.77 7.85
CA ALA A 204 -3.48 25.68 6.89
C ALA A 204 -4.26 24.91 5.81
N ALA A 205 -3.79 23.72 5.42
CA ALA A 205 -4.48 22.86 4.47
C ALA A 205 -5.85 22.39 4.97
N ASN A 206 -6.03 22.23 6.29
CA ASN A 206 -7.32 21.86 6.90
C ASN A 206 -8.35 23.01 6.84
N ASN A 207 -7.88 24.27 6.79
CA ASN A 207 -8.75 25.45 6.69
C ASN A 207 -9.09 25.82 5.23
N CYS A 208 -8.41 25.24 4.25
CA CYS A 208 -8.61 25.53 2.82
C CYS A 208 -9.83 24.81 2.20
N LYS A 209 -10.71 24.20 3.01
CA LYS A 209 -11.99 23.63 2.54
C LYS A 209 -12.98 24.68 2.02
N SER A 210 -12.65 25.98 2.08
CA SER A 210 -13.47 27.09 1.56
C SER A 210 -12.85 27.89 0.41
N ALA A 211 -11.62 27.59 -0.01
CA ALA A 211 -11.00 28.25 -1.16
C ALA A 211 -11.00 27.31 -2.38
N THR A 212 -12.11 27.29 -3.09
CA THR A 212 -12.23 26.91 -4.50
C THR A 212 -11.34 27.83 -5.34
N GLY A 213 -10.07 27.50 -5.49
CA GLY A 213 -9.22 28.34 -6.27
C GLY A 213 -7.79 27.91 -6.37
N ILE A 214 -7.48 26.67 -6.77
CA ILE A 214 -6.26 26.30 -7.49
C ILE A 214 -6.48 24.85 -7.99
N MET A 215 -6.76 24.72 -9.23
CA MET A 215 -6.50 23.73 -10.26
C MET A 215 -7.64 23.68 -11.27
N GLN A 216 -7.78 24.77 -12.01
CA GLN A 216 -8.31 24.70 -13.37
C GLN A 216 -7.14 24.35 -14.29
N THR A 217 -6.76 23.09 -14.35
CA THR A 217 -6.25 22.51 -15.58
C THR A 217 -7.46 21.94 -16.31
N GLY A 218 -7.76 22.59 -17.42
CA GLY A 218 -8.95 22.35 -18.21
C GLY A 218 -9.17 20.89 -18.59
N LEU A 219 -10.29 20.38 -18.16
CA LEU A 219 -11.14 19.39 -18.81
C LEU A 219 -12.28 19.07 -17.84
N LEU A 220 -13.37 19.86 -17.93
CA LEU A 220 -14.76 19.44 -17.76
C LEU A 220 -15.64 20.65 -17.50
N SER A 221 -16.14 21.25 -18.58
CA SER A 221 -17.38 22.03 -18.56
C SER A 221 -18.56 21.03 -18.48
N SER A 222 -19.13 20.88 -17.30
CA SER A 222 -20.55 20.57 -17.16
C SER A 222 -21.02 21.00 -15.77
N SER A 223 -21.94 21.91 -15.78
CA SER A 223 -22.68 22.52 -14.69
C SER A 223 -23.17 21.53 -13.64
N GLY A 224 -22.80 21.74 -12.39
CA GLY A 224 -23.37 21.05 -11.24
C GLY A 224 -22.93 21.71 -9.94
N LYS A 225 -23.73 22.65 -9.42
CA LYS A 225 -23.60 23.17 -8.06
C LYS A 225 -23.72 22.00 -7.08
N SER A 226 -22.67 21.69 -6.33
CA SER A 226 -22.75 20.79 -5.19
C SER A 226 -22.03 21.43 -4.01
N GLY A 227 -22.77 22.20 -3.24
CA GLY A 227 -22.41 22.53 -1.87
C GLY A 227 -22.29 21.23 -1.06
N ILE A 228 -21.29 21.14 -0.18
CA ILE A 228 -21.17 20.08 0.82
C ILE A 228 -22.31 20.29 1.82
N SER A 229 -23.44 19.61 1.57
CA SER A 229 -24.54 19.48 2.53
C SER A 229 -24.11 18.43 3.56
N LEU A 230 -24.22 18.75 4.84
CA LEU A 230 -24.26 17.79 5.94
C LEU A 230 -25.39 16.78 5.62
N ARG A 231 -25.02 15.57 5.22
CA ARG A 231 -25.98 14.54 4.80
C ARG A 231 -26.53 13.83 6.05
N ASN A 232 -27.84 13.75 6.16
CA ASN A 232 -28.50 12.98 7.21
C ASN A 232 -28.22 11.48 7.04
N ASN A 233 -28.16 10.74 8.15
CA ASN A 233 -27.90 9.28 8.17
C ASN A 233 -28.88 8.46 7.30
N GLU A 234 -30.10 8.93 7.12
CA GLU A 234 -31.12 8.28 6.27
C GLU A 234 -30.72 8.24 4.78
N ASP A 235 -29.88 9.17 4.34
CA ASP A 235 -29.43 9.29 2.93
C ASP A 235 -28.22 8.38 2.61
N LEU A 236 -27.52 7.87 3.64
CA LEU A 236 -26.33 7.02 3.47
C LEU A 236 -26.67 5.68 2.79
N PHE A 237 -27.74 5.05 3.18
CA PHE A 237 -28.16 3.73 2.71
C PHE A 237 -29.22 3.79 1.59
N ALA A 238 -29.52 4.97 1.03
CA ALA A 238 -30.55 5.15 0.01
C ALA A 238 -30.31 4.32 -1.27
N LYS A 239 -29.05 4.01 -1.61
CA LYS A 239 -28.67 3.16 -2.75
C LYS A 239 -28.62 1.67 -2.42
N GLY A 240 -28.97 1.29 -1.19
CA GLY A 240 -28.91 -0.08 -0.69
C GLY A 240 -27.69 -0.34 0.19
N THR A 241 -27.60 -1.57 0.65
CA THR A 241 -26.61 -2.02 1.65
C THR A 241 -25.91 -3.28 1.16
N ILE A 242 -24.64 -3.42 1.50
CA ILE A 242 -23.93 -4.70 1.55
C ILE A 242 -23.93 -5.12 3.00
N SER A 243 -24.53 -6.26 3.34
CA SER A 243 -24.52 -6.81 4.69
C SER A 243 -23.81 -8.16 4.73
N MET A 244 -23.01 -8.39 5.76
CA MET A 244 -22.30 -9.65 5.97
C MET A 244 -22.32 -10.03 7.44
N ARG A 245 -22.55 -11.33 7.71
CA ARG A 245 -22.36 -11.94 9.03
C ARG A 245 -21.34 -13.05 8.94
N THR A 246 -20.39 -13.07 9.89
CA THR A 246 -19.34 -14.08 9.94
C THR A 246 -19.33 -14.82 11.27
N ALA A 247 -18.90 -16.07 11.25
CA ALA A 247 -18.38 -16.77 12.41
C ALA A 247 -16.96 -16.26 12.73
N ALA A 248 -16.37 -16.75 13.81
CA ALA A 248 -14.98 -16.41 14.16
C ALA A 248 -14.00 -16.90 13.09
N LEU A 249 -13.02 -16.05 12.76
CA LEU A 249 -11.89 -16.39 11.90
C LEU A 249 -10.62 -15.73 12.42
N HIS A 250 -9.58 -16.50 12.70
CA HIS A 250 -8.36 -16.02 13.34
C HIS A 250 -8.67 -15.26 14.64
N THR A 251 -8.27 -13.98 14.72
CA THR A 251 -8.58 -13.10 15.85
C THR A 251 -9.95 -12.40 15.73
N VAL A 252 -10.56 -12.44 14.54
CA VAL A 252 -11.86 -11.80 14.32
C VAL A 252 -12.96 -12.63 14.95
N LYS A 253 -13.71 -12.02 15.87
CA LYS A 253 -14.87 -12.60 16.55
C LYS A 253 -16.08 -12.61 15.62
N PRO A 254 -17.14 -13.39 15.92
CA PRO A 254 -18.37 -13.31 15.14
C PRO A 254 -18.85 -11.85 15.06
N LEU A 255 -19.09 -11.37 13.85
CA LEU A 255 -19.51 -9.99 13.63
C LEU A 255 -20.58 -9.87 12.54
N GLU A 256 -21.27 -8.75 12.59
CA GLU A 256 -22.16 -8.28 11.54
C GLU A 256 -21.68 -6.90 11.08
N VAL A 257 -21.52 -6.71 9.78
CA VAL A 257 -21.15 -5.44 9.17
C VAL A 257 -22.14 -5.04 8.09
N ARG A 258 -22.46 -3.73 8.04
CA ARG A 258 -23.32 -3.13 7.02
C ARG A 258 -22.57 -1.99 6.36
N ILE A 259 -22.48 -2.01 5.03
CA ILE A 259 -21.73 -1.06 4.21
C ILE A 259 -22.69 -0.40 3.22
N PRO A 260 -22.77 0.95 3.17
CA PRO A 260 -23.63 1.65 2.23
C PRO A 260 -23.11 1.52 0.79
N LYS A 261 -23.98 1.24 -0.16
CA LYS A 261 -23.65 1.17 -1.59
C LYS A 261 -23.49 2.57 -2.19
N GLY A 262 -22.56 2.67 -3.17
CA GLY A 262 -22.31 3.91 -3.89
C GLY A 262 -21.75 5.02 -2.99
N ARG A 263 -20.95 4.67 -1.99
CA ARG A 263 -20.30 5.55 -1.00
C ARG A 263 -18.86 5.15 -0.79
N LEU A 264 -18.08 6.06 -0.19
CA LEU A 264 -16.75 5.78 0.34
C LEU A 264 -16.87 5.25 1.76
N THR A 265 -16.57 3.97 1.95
CA THR A 265 -16.47 3.36 3.28
C THR A 265 -15.01 3.11 3.61
N VAL A 266 -14.55 3.59 4.76
CA VAL A 266 -13.21 3.33 5.28
C VAL A 266 -13.29 2.32 6.42
N VAL A 267 -12.50 1.26 6.32
CA VAL A 267 -12.29 0.27 7.39
C VAL A 267 -10.98 0.62 8.06
N THR A 268 -11.04 1.00 9.33
CA THR A 268 -9.89 1.47 10.10
C THR A 268 -9.78 0.73 11.43
N GLY A 269 -8.81 1.10 12.25
CA GLY A 269 -8.51 0.51 13.56
C GLY A 269 -7.04 0.16 13.71
N VAL A 270 -6.59 -0.13 14.92
CA VAL A 270 -5.18 -0.43 15.22
C VAL A 270 -4.63 -1.62 14.43
N SER A 271 -3.31 -1.71 14.33
CA SER A 271 -2.64 -2.86 13.69
C SER A 271 -3.02 -4.16 14.40
N GLY A 272 -3.34 -5.20 13.62
CA GLY A 272 -3.78 -6.49 14.18
C GLY A 272 -5.23 -6.54 14.69
N SER A 273 -6.05 -5.51 14.50
CA SER A 273 -7.48 -5.51 14.90
C SER A 273 -8.38 -6.38 14.00
N GLY A 274 -7.85 -6.97 12.93
CA GLY A 274 -8.59 -7.90 12.06
C GLY A 274 -9.19 -7.28 10.79
N LYS A 275 -8.82 -6.03 10.42
CA LYS A 275 -9.29 -5.34 9.20
C LYS A 275 -9.12 -6.18 7.94
N THR A 276 -7.89 -6.66 7.69
CA THR A 276 -7.53 -7.48 6.54
C THR A 276 -8.34 -8.77 6.49
N THR A 277 -8.49 -9.46 7.62
CA THR A 277 -9.29 -10.68 7.73
C THR A 277 -10.77 -10.42 7.43
N MET A 278 -11.35 -9.34 7.98
CA MET A 278 -12.75 -8.99 7.71
C MET A 278 -12.97 -8.64 6.24
N VAL A 279 -12.07 -7.86 5.62
CA VAL A 279 -12.27 -7.36 4.25
C VAL A 279 -11.76 -8.36 3.21
N LEU A 280 -10.47 -8.76 3.29
CA LEU A 280 -9.84 -9.55 2.23
C LEU A 280 -10.15 -11.04 2.33
N GLU A 281 -10.29 -11.59 3.56
CA GLU A 281 -10.55 -13.03 3.74
C GLU A 281 -12.03 -13.36 3.89
N SER A 282 -12.89 -12.39 4.26
CA SER A 282 -14.31 -12.63 4.47
C SER A 282 -15.20 -11.91 3.46
N LEU A 283 -15.14 -10.57 3.37
CA LEU A 283 -16.04 -9.77 2.54
C LEU A 283 -15.82 -10.02 1.04
N ILE A 284 -14.58 -9.95 0.57
CA ILE A 284 -14.26 -10.16 -0.86
C ILE A 284 -14.63 -11.58 -1.31
N PRO A 285 -14.16 -12.67 -0.66
CA PRO A 285 -14.54 -14.02 -1.05
C PRO A 285 -16.04 -14.28 -0.94
N GLY A 286 -16.70 -13.71 0.08
CA GLY A 286 -18.15 -13.78 0.23
C GLY A 286 -18.90 -13.12 -0.93
N LEU A 287 -18.50 -11.91 -1.34
CA LEU A 287 -19.07 -11.21 -2.49
C LEU A 287 -18.82 -11.96 -3.79
N GLN A 288 -17.59 -12.47 -4.01
CA GLN A 288 -17.24 -13.25 -5.20
C GLN A 288 -18.08 -14.54 -5.29
N ALA A 289 -18.28 -15.25 -4.17
CA ALA A 289 -19.12 -16.43 -4.11
C ALA A 289 -20.58 -16.09 -4.42
N LYS A 290 -21.12 -15.00 -3.86
CA LYS A 290 -22.49 -14.53 -4.13
C LYS A 290 -22.69 -14.18 -5.61
N ILE A 291 -21.74 -13.47 -6.22
CA ILE A 291 -21.80 -13.05 -7.63
C ILE A 291 -21.72 -14.27 -8.58
N SER A 292 -20.83 -15.22 -8.28
CA SER A 292 -20.63 -16.42 -9.12
C SER A 292 -21.63 -17.55 -8.84
N GLY A 293 -22.45 -17.45 -7.79
CA GLY A 293 -23.32 -18.52 -7.33
C GLY A 293 -22.58 -19.71 -6.69
N ALA A 294 -21.33 -19.51 -6.28
CA ALA A 294 -20.51 -20.51 -5.61
C ALA A 294 -20.86 -20.63 -4.12
N LYS A 295 -20.36 -21.69 -3.46
CA LYS A 295 -20.49 -21.87 -2.02
C LYS A 295 -19.76 -20.74 -1.29
N LEU A 296 -20.40 -20.15 -0.27
CA LEU A 296 -19.76 -19.18 0.62
C LEU A 296 -18.58 -19.84 1.38
N PRO A 297 -17.55 -19.07 1.73
CA PRO A 297 -16.53 -19.52 2.68
C PRO A 297 -17.19 -20.00 3.98
N ASP A 298 -16.65 -21.04 4.61
CA ASP A 298 -17.30 -21.71 5.75
C ASP A 298 -17.53 -20.78 6.96
N HIS A 299 -16.72 -19.73 7.10
CA HIS A 299 -16.87 -18.73 8.16
C HIS A 299 -17.82 -17.57 7.79
N VAL A 300 -18.24 -17.44 6.51
CA VAL A 300 -19.20 -16.43 6.07
C VAL A 300 -20.60 -17.04 6.14
N LEU A 301 -21.34 -16.66 7.18
CA LEU A 301 -22.66 -17.22 7.46
C LEU A 301 -23.73 -16.73 6.48
N CYS A 302 -23.65 -15.45 6.12
CA CYS A 302 -24.59 -14.84 5.18
C CYS A 302 -23.97 -13.56 4.60
N ILE A 303 -24.27 -13.29 3.32
CA ILE A 303 -23.93 -12.04 2.65
C ILE A 303 -25.06 -11.61 1.72
N GLU A 304 -25.46 -10.35 1.86
CA GLU A 304 -26.46 -9.71 1.01
C GLU A 304 -25.80 -8.53 0.28
N ALA A 305 -25.89 -8.52 -1.03
CA ALA A 305 -25.25 -7.52 -1.88
C ALA A 305 -25.98 -7.40 -3.22
N ASP A 306 -27.30 -7.15 -3.15
CA ASP A 306 -28.13 -7.11 -4.35
C ASP A 306 -27.66 -6.04 -5.33
N GLY A 307 -27.64 -6.40 -6.61
CA GLY A 307 -27.21 -5.53 -7.70
C GLY A 307 -25.69 -5.37 -7.85
N ILE A 308 -24.84 -5.96 -6.98
CA ILE A 308 -23.39 -5.98 -7.18
C ILE A 308 -23.03 -7.05 -8.22
N ARG A 309 -22.29 -6.65 -9.26
CA ARG A 309 -21.91 -7.52 -10.39
C ARG A 309 -20.45 -7.93 -10.37
N GLN A 310 -19.57 -7.15 -9.77
CA GLN A 310 -18.14 -7.44 -9.72
C GLN A 310 -17.48 -6.84 -8.49
N VAL A 311 -16.42 -7.50 -8.02
CA VAL A 311 -15.55 -7.02 -6.94
C VAL A 311 -14.13 -6.95 -7.48
N LYS A 312 -13.46 -5.83 -7.26
CA LYS A 312 -12.10 -5.56 -7.70
C LYS A 312 -11.24 -5.20 -6.50
N LEU A 313 -10.21 -6.01 -6.27
CA LEU A 313 -9.20 -5.72 -5.25
C LEU A 313 -8.04 -4.95 -5.89
N ILE A 314 -7.68 -3.83 -5.30
CA ILE A 314 -6.55 -2.98 -5.66
C ILE A 314 -5.61 -2.97 -4.45
N ASP A 315 -4.61 -3.81 -4.47
CA ASP A 315 -3.62 -3.99 -3.42
C ASP A 315 -2.19 -3.65 -3.91
N ALA A 316 -1.26 -3.53 -2.98
CA ALA A 316 0.15 -3.25 -3.26
C ALA A 316 0.94 -4.47 -3.77
N SER A 317 0.29 -5.61 -4.07
CA SER A 317 0.99 -6.77 -4.61
C SER A 317 1.66 -6.44 -5.94
N PRO A 318 2.87 -6.97 -6.22
CA PRO A 318 3.59 -6.68 -7.45
C PRO A 318 2.77 -6.99 -8.69
N ILE A 319 2.82 -6.08 -9.67
CA ILE A 319 2.20 -6.25 -10.97
C ILE A 319 3.13 -7.06 -11.86
N GLY A 320 2.72 -8.27 -12.20
CA GLY A 320 3.48 -9.12 -13.12
C GLY A 320 4.78 -9.64 -12.53
N ILE A 321 5.07 -10.90 -12.81
CA ILE A 321 6.33 -11.57 -12.40
C ILE A 321 7.38 -11.42 -13.53
N ASN A 322 6.97 -10.83 -14.67
CA ASN A 322 7.76 -10.86 -15.89
C ASN A 322 8.32 -9.46 -16.21
N VAL A 323 9.63 -9.37 -16.31
CA VAL A 323 10.39 -8.20 -16.79
C VAL A 323 9.91 -7.66 -18.16
N ARG A 324 9.09 -8.42 -18.88
CA ARG A 324 8.49 -8.01 -20.16
C ARG A 324 7.24 -7.15 -20.01
N SER A 325 6.67 -7.04 -18.80
CA SER A 325 5.56 -6.15 -18.52
C SER A 325 6.08 -4.74 -18.23
N THR A 326 5.53 -3.75 -18.93
CA THR A 326 5.88 -2.33 -18.73
C THR A 326 4.65 -1.51 -18.37
N VAL A 327 4.84 -0.29 -17.87
CA VAL A 327 3.78 0.67 -17.59
C VAL A 327 2.85 0.81 -18.81
N ALA A 328 3.42 1.00 -20.02
CA ALA A 328 2.64 1.14 -21.24
C ALA A 328 1.84 -0.11 -21.60
N THR A 329 2.39 -1.33 -21.38
CA THR A 329 1.65 -2.57 -21.70
C THR A 329 0.54 -2.81 -20.69
N TYR A 330 0.79 -2.56 -19.42
CA TYR A 330 -0.21 -2.75 -18.37
C TYR A 330 -1.38 -1.77 -18.48
N ALA A 331 -1.08 -0.49 -18.81
CA ALA A 331 -2.11 0.52 -19.09
C ALA A 331 -2.77 0.38 -20.48
N ASN A 332 -2.46 -0.66 -21.27
CA ASN A 332 -2.93 -0.87 -22.64
C ASN A 332 -2.61 0.28 -23.61
N ILE A 333 -1.58 1.06 -23.35
CA ILE A 333 -1.10 2.16 -24.20
C ILE A 333 -0.28 1.59 -25.36
N HIS A 334 0.61 0.64 -25.09
CA HIS A 334 1.51 0.05 -26.06
C HIS A 334 0.78 -0.58 -27.24
N ASP A 335 -0.32 -1.27 -27.02
CA ASP A 335 -1.11 -1.90 -28.08
C ASP A 335 -1.75 -0.88 -29.04
N GLU A 336 -2.19 0.27 -28.51
CA GLU A 336 -2.71 1.35 -29.34
C GLU A 336 -1.58 2.03 -30.14
N LEU A 337 -0.41 2.26 -29.51
CA LEU A 337 0.75 2.80 -30.21
C LEU A 337 1.20 1.90 -31.35
N ARG A 338 1.28 0.57 -31.17
CA ARG A 338 1.62 -0.38 -32.25
C ARG A 338 0.71 -0.23 -33.45
N LYS A 339 -0.61 -0.12 -33.22
CA LYS A 339 -1.61 0.07 -34.31
C LYS A 339 -1.39 1.38 -35.05
N VAL A 340 -0.98 2.42 -34.35
CA VAL A 340 -0.69 3.74 -34.94
C VAL A 340 0.58 3.67 -35.77
N PHE A 341 1.69 3.12 -35.21
CA PHE A 341 2.96 3.01 -35.91
C PHE A 341 2.88 2.14 -37.18
N ALA A 342 2.11 1.06 -37.16
CA ALA A 342 1.88 0.22 -38.34
C ALA A 342 1.24 0.97 -39.52
N LYS A 343 0.56 2.10 -39.25
CA LYS A 343 -0.09 2.92 -40.31
C LYS A 343 0.82 4.01 -40.88
N THR A 344 1.98 4.24 -40.30
CA THR A 344 2.92 5.28 -40.77
C THR A 344 3.46 4.99 -42.15
N PRO A 345 3.85 6.01 -42.94
CA PRO A 345 4.46 5.82 -44.24
C PRO A 345 5.74 4.97 -44.20
N ASP A 346 6.57 5.15 -43.17
CA ASP A 346 7.83 4.43 -42.98
C ASP A 346 7.57 2.94 -42.72
N ALA A 347 6.61 2.60 -41.85
CA ALA A 347 6.22 1.20 -41.62
C ALA A 347 5.68 0.51 -42.86
N LYS A 348 4.85 1.21 -43.65
CA LYS A 348 4.31 0.68 -44.92
C LYS A 348 5.40 0.41 -45.96
N LYS A 349 6.40 1.31 -46.09
CA LYS A 349 7.56 1.12 -46.97
C LYS A 349 8.35 -0.14 -46.62
N CYS A 350 8.50 -0.40 -45.30
CA CYS A 350 9.22 -1.56 -44.79
C CYS A 350 8.37 -2.82 -44.67
N GLY A 351 7.07 -2.75 -44.94
CA GLY A 351 6.13 -3.87 -44.80
C GLY A 351 5.89 -4.31 -43.36
N TYR A 352 6.05 -3.42 -42.38
CA TYR A 352 5.79 -3.71 -40.98
C TYR A 352 4.30 -3.61 -40.65
N LYS A 353 3.84 -4.58 -39.86
CA LYS A 353 2.49 -4.66 -39.30
C LYS A 353 2.53 -4.36 -37.78
N ASP A 354 1.36 -4.23 -37.16
CA ASP A 354 1.21 -3.98 -35.72
C ASP A 354 1.89 -5.04 -34.85
N GLY A 355 1.87 -6.31 -35.25
CA GLY A 355 2.58 -7.38 -34.56
C GLY A 355 4.10 -7.22 -34.54
N ASP A 356 4.68 -6.61 -35.59
CA ASP A 356 6.13 -6.42 -35.71
C ASP A 356 6.68 -5.43 -34.68
N PHE A 357 5.86 -4.51 -34.19
CA PHE A 357 6.18 -3.55 -33.15
C PHE A 357 6.07 -4.09 -31.72
N SER A 358 5.74 -5.38 -31.55
CA SER A 358 5.77 -6.01 -30.24
C SER A 358 7.20 -6.36 -29.86
N TYR A 359 7.71 -5.79 -28.76
CA TYR A 359 9.03 -6.17 -28.25
C TYR A 359 9.03 -7.59 -27.61
N ASN A 360 7.86 -8.22 -27.42
CA ASN A 360 7.76 -9.60 -26.93
C ASN A 360 7.89 -10.64 -28.05
N THR A 361 7.28 -10.39 -29.21
CA THR A 361 7.16 -11.40 -30.29
C THR A 361 7.43 -10.84 -31.68
N GLY A 362 7.55 -9.51 -31.83
CA GLY A 362 7.67 -8.85 -33.13
C GLY A 362 9.08 -8.90 -33.74
N ARG A 363 9.17 -8.64 -35.04
CA ARG A 363 10.44 -8.62 -35.78
C ARG A 363 11.35 -7.43 -35.39
N LEU A 364 10.78 -6.36 -34.84
CA LEU A 364 11.49 -5.15 -34.43
C LEU A 364 12.01 -5.22 -33.00
N ARG A 365 11.88 -6.36 -32.31
CA ARG A 365 12.47 -6.56 -31.00
C ARG A 365 14.00 -6.61 -31.07
N CYS A 366 14.68 -6.27 -30.00
CA CYS A 366 16.13 -6.38 -29.90
C CYS A 366 16.55 -7.86 -29.95
N PRO A 367 17.40 -8.28 -30.90
CA PRO A 367 17.81 -9.68 -31.01
C PRO A 367 18.75 -10.13 -29.89
N THR A 368 19.49 -9.20 -29.27
CA THR A 368 20.49 -9.50 -28.23
C THR A 368 19.85 -9.84 -26.89
N CYS A 369 18.87 -9.05 -26.45
CA CYS A 369 18.16 -9.30 -25.19
C CYS A 369 16.78 -9.96 -25.40
N ASP A 370 16.43 -10.32 -26.64
CA ASP A 370 15.13 -10.89 -26.98
C ASP A 370 13.94 -10.06 -26.47
N GLY A 371 14.10 -8.72 -26.45
CA GLY A 371 13.08 -7.77 -26.05
C GLY A 371 12.90 -7.61 -24.54
N THR A 372 13.80 -8.13 -23.70
CA THR A 372 13.76 -7.90 -22.23
C THR A 372 14.31 -6.53 -21.84
N GLY A 373 15.16 -5.92 -22.67
CA GLY A 373 15.86 -4.68 -22.35
C GLY A 373 17.09 -4.88 -21.47
N VAL A 374 17.22 -6.01 -20.80
CA VAL A 374 18.28 -6.35 -19.86
C VAL A 374 18.90 -7.70 -20.21
N ILE A 375 20.12 -7.91 -19.75
CA ILE A 375 20.81 -9.21 -19.74
C ILE A 375 20.99 -9.61 -18.30
N SER A 376 20.44 -10.77 -17.91
CA SER A 376 20.64 -11.34 -16.59
C SER A 376 21.95 -12.11 -16.55
N LEU A 377 22.83 -11.76 -15.65
CA LEU A 377 24.07 -12.49 -15.36
C LEU A 377 23.80 -13.40 -14.18
N ASP A 378 23.84 -14.72 -14.43
CA ASP A 378 23.83 -15.73 -13.38
C ASP A 378 25.22 -15.76 -12.71
N VAL A 379 25.31 -15.15 -11.53
CA VAL A 379 26.53 -15.16 -10.72
C VAL A 379 26.33 -16.22 -9.63
N GLN A 380 27.06 -17.33 -9.72
CA GLN A 380 26.98 -18.41 -8.73
C GLN A 380 27.05 -17.86 -7.30
N PHE A 381 26.07 -18.24 -6.46
CA PHE A 381 25.92 -17.85 -5.05
C PHE A 381 25.53 -16.38 -4.76
N LEU A 382 25.25 -15.55 -5.79
CA LEU A 382 24.72 -14.21 -5.63
C LEU A 382 23.35 -14.10 -6.32
N PRO A 383 22.53 -13.12 -5.96
CA PRO A 383 21.33 -12.80 -6.73
C PRO A 383 21.69 -12.47 -8.18
N ASP A 384 20.86 -12.87 -9.14
CA ASP A 384 21.02 -12.51 -10.55
C ASP A 384 21.21 -11.00 -10.72
N VAL A 385 22.27 -10.60 -11.39
CA VAL A 385 22.53 -9.19 -11.70
C VAL A 385 22.00 -8.86 -13.08
N ASN A 386 21.02 -7.98 -13.16
CA ASN A 386 20.49 -7.47 -14.41
C ASN A 386 21.28 -6.24 -14.87
N ILE A 387 21.86 -6.30 -16.06
CA ILE A 387 22.52 -5.16 -16.69
C ILE A 387 21.72 -4.71 -17.93
N PRO A 388 21.66 -3.39 -18.22
CA PRO A 388 21.06 -2.90 -19.45
C PRO A 388 21.68 -3.57 -20.69
N CYS A 389 20.87 -3.98 -21.64
CA CYS A 389 21.35 -4.58 -22.88
C CYS A 389 22.28 -3.60 -23.63
N PRO A 390 23.51 -3.99 -24.01
CA PRO A 390 24.48 -3.09 -24.66
C PRO A 390 24.00 -2.58 -26.02
N ASP A 391 23.18 -3.36 -26.74
CA ASP A 391 22.71 -3.00 -28.08
C ASP A 391 21.51 -2.05 -28.05
N CYS A 392 20.49 -2.36 -27.27
CA CYS A 392 19.27 -1.54 -27.20
C CYS A 392 19.23 -0.57 -26.02
N ARG A 393 20.16 -0.65 -25.08
CA ARG A 393 20.29 0.22 -23.89
C ARG A 393 18.99 0.34 -23.08
N GLY A 394 18.25 -0.77 -22.98
CA GLY A 394 16.99 -0.80 -22.25
C GLY A 394 15.73 -0.60 -23.10
N SER A 395 15.83 -0.05 -24.31
CA SER A 395 14.67 0.27 -25.15
C SER A 395 13.88 -0.96 -25.62
N ARG A 396 14.44 -2.18 -25.53
CA ARG A 396 13.84 -3.46 -25.95
C ARG A 396 13.70 -3.65 -27.45
N TYR A 397 13.99 -2.63 -28.24
CA TYR A 397 13.83 -2.62 -29.70
C TYR A 397 15.16 -2.70 -30.44
N SER A 398 15.11 -3.23 -31.66
CA SER A 398 16.21 -3.16 -32.61
C SER A 398 16.36 -1.74 -33.15
N ARG A 399 17.55 -1.42 -33.69
CA ARG A 399 17.82 -0.11 -34.32
C ARG A 399 16.83 0.21 -35.45
N GLN A 400 16.28 -0.80 -36.11
CA GLN A 400 15.31 -0.64 -37.19
C GLN A 400 13.99 -0.03 -36.72
N ALA A 401 13.57 -0.29 -35.48
CA ALA A 401 12.40 0.31 -34.89
C ALA A 401 12.53 1.84 -34.73
N GLY A 402 13.74 2.32 -34.46
CA GLY A 402 14.06 3.75 -34.36
C GLY A 402 14.04 4.50 -35.70
N LEU A 403 13.98 3.79 -36.83
CA LEU A 403 13.85 4.40 -38.18
C LEU A 403 12.39 4.65 -38.59
N VAL A 404 11.45 4.10 -37.86
CA VAL A 404 10.01 4.28 -38.14
C VAL A 404 9.49 5.39 -37.25
N HIS A 405 9.13 6.52 -37.85
CA HIS A 405 8.65 7.68 -37.12
C HIS A 405 7.17 7.96 -37.37
N ARG A 406 6.57 8.55 -36.38
CA ARG A 406 5.25 9.15 -36.44
C ARG A 406 5.40 10.66 -36.20
N GLU A 407 4.74 11.46 -37.04
CA GLU A 407 4.62 12.89 -36.84
C GLU A 407 3.32 13.20 -36.06
N ASN A 408 3.41 13.97 -34.98
CA ASN A 408 2.25 14.42 -34.22
C ASN A 408 1.65 15.69 -34.84
N ALA A 409 0.54 16.20 -34.26
CA ALA A 409 -0.13 17.40 -34.74
C ALA A 409 0.72 18.68 -34.61
N ALA A 410 1.75 18.68 -33.77
CA ALA A 410 2.71 19.78 -33.60
C ALA A 410 3.87 19.71 -34.61
N GLY A 411 3.94 18.68 -35.45
CA GLY A 411 5.02 18.48 -36.40
C GLY A 411 6.27 17.78 -35.83
N GLU A 412 6.20 17.28 -34.60
CA GLU A 412 7.30 16.55 -33.97
C GLU A 412 7.28 15.08 -34.42
N ARG A 413 8.48 14.54 -34.63
CA ARG A 413 8.64 13.17 -35.12
C ARG A 413 9.25 12.30 -34.04
N HIS A 414 8.51 11.26 -33.64
CA HIS A 414 8.93 10.30 -32.62
C HIS A 414 8.84 8.88 -33.15
N SER A 415 9.85 8.07 -32.83
CA SER A 415 9.80 6.61 -32.99
C SER A 415 9.12 5.96 -31.77
N LEU A 416 8.71 4.70 -31.92
CA LEU A 416 8.11 3.96 -30.80
C LEU A 416 9.08 3.76 -29.62
N PRO A 417 10.37 3.40 -29.84
CA PRO A 417 11.36 3.38 -28.75
C PRO A 417 11.46 4.69 -27.99
N GLU A 418 11.52 5.83 -28.69
CA GLU A 418 11.61 7.16 -28.04
C GLU A 418 10.36 7.45 -27.20
N LEU A 419 9.17 7.12 -27.68
CA LEU A 419 7.95 7.27 -26.87
C LEU A 419 7.96 6.36 -25.63
N MET A 420 8.54 5.15 -25.74
CA MET A 420 8.65 4.25 -24.59
C MET A 420 9.64 4.75 -23.53
N ASP A 421 10.64 5.53 -23.92
CA ASP A 421 11.62 6.16 -23.02
C ASP A 421 11.09 7.47 -22.39
N MET A 422 9.98 8.02 -22.89
CA MET A 422 9.34 9.20 -22.31
C MET A 422 8.61 8.86 -21.03
N ASP A 423 8.63 9.78 -20.07
CA ASP A 423 7.69 9.75 -18.96
C ASP A 423 6.24 10.05 -19.42
N VAL A 424 5.28 9.73 -18.57
CA VAL A 424 3.85 9.89 -18.86
C VAL A 424 3.49 11.36 -19.14
N ASN A 425 4.15 12.34 -18.48
CA ASN A 425 3.88 13.76 -18.71
C ASN A 425 4.25 14.16 -20.15
N HIS A 426 5.48 13.90 -20.56
CA HIS A 426 5.98 14.21 -21.92
C HIS A 426 5.24 13.38 -22.98
N ALA A 427 4.99 12.10 -22.71
CA ALA A 427 4.22 11.26 -23.62
C ALA A 427 2.78 11.74 -23.81
N THR A 428 2.17 12.40 -22.80
CA THR A 428 0.84 13.00 -22.92
C THR A 428 0.83 14.12 -23.97
N ASP A 429 1.85 14.95 -23.99
CA ASP A 429 1.97 16.05 -24.95
C ASP A 429 2.30 15.50 -26.36
N ALA A 430 3.26 14.57 -26.47
CA ALA A 430 3.63 13.92 -27.73
C ALA A 430 2.49 13.12 -28.38
N CYS A 431 1.54 12.62 -27.60
CA CYS A 431 0.41 11.81 -28.04
C CYS A 431 -0.96 12.52 -27.90
N ALA A 432 -0.99 13.84 -27.75
CA ALA A 432 -2.22 14.60 -27.53
C ALA A 432 -3.29 14.40 -28.64
N ASP A 433 -2.85 14.19 -29.87
CA ASP A 433 -3.71 13.90 -31.04
C ASP A 433 -4.25 12.47 -31.10
N LEU A 434 -3.71 11.54 -30.29
CA LEU A 434 -4.13 10.14 -30.22
C LEU A 434 -5.15 9.95 -29.08
N LYS A 435 -6.41 10.26 -29.33
CA LYS A 435 -7.47 10.25 -28.32
C LYS A 435 -7.47 9.02 -27.38
N PRO A 436 -7.36 7.75 -27.85
CA PRO A 436 -7.34 6.58 -26.94
C PRO A 436 -6.10 6.51 -26.06
N VAL A 437 -4.94 6.95 -26.57
CA VAL A 437 -3.67 6.98 -25.84
C VAL A 437 -3.67 8.12 -24.83
N SER A 438 -4.02 9.33 -25.28
CA SER A 438 -4.09 10.53 -24.46
C SER A 438 -5.04 10.36 -23.26
N GLN A 439 -6.20 9.73 -23.45
CA GLN A 439 -7.11 9.45 -22.35
C GLN A 439 -6.47 8.59 -21.26
N ARG A 440 -5.74 7.52 -21.64
CA ARG A 440 -5.06 6.62 -20.68
C ARG A 440 -3.88 7.30 -19.99
N LEU A 441 -3.10 8.09 -20.75
CA LEU A 441 -1.99 8.88 -20.18
C LEU A 441 -2.51 9.92 -19.17
N ASN A 442 -3.62 10.59 -19.46
CA ASN A 442 -4.25 11.52 -18.53
C ASN A 442 -4.77 10.83 -17.26
N VAL A 443 -5.22 9.58 -17.33
CA VAL A 443 -5.57 8.80 -16.14
C VAL A 443 -4.33 8.54 -15.30
N LEU A 444 -3.21 8.09 -15.89
CA LEU A 444 -1.95 7.87 -15.18
C LEU A 444 -1.45 9.16 -14.52
N LYS A 445 -1.44 10.27 -15.27
CA LYS A 445 -1.08 11.60 -14.76
C LYS A 445 -1.98 12.01 -13.58
N GLY A 446 -3.30 11.81 -13.72
CA GLY A 446 -4.28 12.10 -12.67
C GLY A 446 -4.16 11.20 -11.43
N LEU A 447 -3.38 10.14 -11.47
CA LEU A 447 -3.04 9.25 -10.35
C LEU A 447 -1.65 9.53 -9.76
N GLY A 448 -1.00 10.63 -10.15
CA GLY A 448 0.34 10.96 -9.69
C GLY A 448 1.46 10.09 -10.27
N LEU A 449 1.21 9.39 -11.39
CA LEU A 449 2.19 8.54 -12.08
C LEU A 449 2.83 9.24 -13.29
N GLY A 450 2.77 10.57 -13.33
CA GLY A 450 3.27 11.38 -14.45
C GLY A 450 4.77 11.25 -14.72
N TYR A 451 5.54 10.91 -13.72
CA TYR A 451 7.00 10.77 -13.77
C TYR A 451 7.48 9.38 -14.24
N LEU A 452 6.63 8.35 -14.22
CA LEU A 452 7.00 7.01 -14.66
C LEU A 452 7.24 6.99 -16.16
N THR A 453 8.29 6.28 -16.60
CA THR A 453 8.52 6.07 -18.02
C THR A 453 7.58 5.01 -18.57
N LEU A 454 7.15 5.15 -19.82
CA LEU A 454 6.26 4.16 -20.45
C LEU A 454 6.89 2.78 -20.55
N GLY A 455 8.22 2.72 -20.75
CA GLY A 455 9.01 1.50 -20.86
C GLY A 455 9.43 0.91 -19.52
N GLU A 456 9.15 1.57 -18.40
CA GLU A 456 9.53 1.09 -17.07
C GLU A 456 8.91 -0.27 -16.74
N GLU A 457 9.71 -1.14 -16.15
CA GLU A 457 9.29 -2.50 -15.82
C GLU A 457 8.32 -2.52 -14.65
N THR A 458 7.20 -3.24 -14.78
CA THR A 458 6.23 -3.30 -13.67
C THR A 458 6.76 -3.95 -12.39
N PRO A 459 7.72 -4.91 -12.41
CA PRO A 459 8.33 -5.42 -11.18
C PRO A 459 9.25 -4.44 -10.44
N SER A 460 9.71 -3.36 -11.08
CA SER A 460 10.55 -2.33 -10.44
C SER A 460 9.74 -1.27 -9.69
N LEU A 461 8.42 -1.23 -9.92
CA LEU A 461 7.54 -0.26 -9.30
C LEU A 461 7.41 -0.48 -7.79
N SER A 462 7.37 0.61 -7.04
CA SER A 462 6.99 0.56 -5.62
C SER A 462 5.57 0.02 -5.43
N GLY A 463 5.25 -0.45 -4.23
CA GLY A 463 3.91 -0.98 -3.92
C GLY A 463 2.79 0.02 -4.24
N GLY A 464 2.97 1.29 -3.89
CA GLY A 464 2.01 2.35 -4.17
C GLY A 464 1.87 2.67 -5.68
N GLU A 465 2.97 2.68 -6.44
CA GLU A 465 2.94 2.86 -7.91
C GLU A 465 2.22 1.70 -8.59
N ALA A 466 2.54 0.47 -8.19
CA ALA A 466 1.88 -0.73 -8.69
C ALA A 466 0.36 -0.68 -8.43
N GLN A 467 -0.06 -0.28 -7.24
CA GLN A 467 -1.45 -0.15 -6.87
C GLN A 467 -2.18 0.91 -7.71
N ARG A 468 -1.58 2.09 -7.89
CA ARG A 468 -2.14 3.15 -8.73
C ARG A 468 -2.19 2.75 -10.21
N LEU A 469 -1.21 2.01 -10.69
CA LEU A 469 -1.22 1.49 -12.06
C LEU A 469 -2.32 0.42 -12.27
N LYS A 470 -2.58 -0.45 -11.27
CA LYS A 470 -3.75 -1.36 -11.27
C LYS A 470 -5.04 -0.57 -11.38
N LEU A 471 -5.19 0.47 -10.56
CA LEU A 471 -6.36 1.33 -10.60
C LEU A 471 -6.52 1.99 -11.98
N ALA A 472 -5.45 2.52 -12.57
CA ALA A 472 -5.48 3.11 -13.91
C ALA A 472 -6.01 2.13 -14.97
N SER A 473 -5.60 0.86 -14.90
CA SER A 473 -6.03 -0.18 -15.85
C SER A 473 -7.51 -0.53 -15.72
N GLU A 474 -8.10 -0.33 -14.54
CA GLU A 474 -9.51 -0.60 -14.27
C GLU A 474 -10.42 0.62 -14.55
N MET A 475 -9.85 1.82 -14.61
CA MET A 475 -10.60 3.03 -14.99
C MET A 475 -10.99 2.99 -16.47
N GLY A 476 -12.27 3.26 -16.75
CA GLY A 476 -12.80 3.23 -18.14
C GLY A 476 -13.51 1.92 -18.55
N ARG A 477 -13.48 0.89 -17.69
CA ARG A 477 -14.38 -0.28 -17.82
C ARG A 477 -15.66 -0.01 -17.04
N GLY A 478 -16.75 -0.70 -17.33
CA GLY A 478 -18.04 -0.52 -16.64
C GLY A 478 -17.86 -0.53 -15.13
N GLN A 479 -18.19 0.59 -14.49
CA GLN A 479 -17.95 0.82 -13.06
C GLN A 479 -19.25 0.71 -12.25
N GLU A 480 -20.38 0.77 -12.92
CA GLU A 480 -21.71 0.61 -12.32
C GLU A 480 -21.83 -0.75 -11.63
N ASP A 481 -22.43 -0.76 -10.46
CA ASP A 481 -22.62 -1.97 -9.65
C ASP A 481 -21.33 -2.73 -9.30
N SER A 482 -20.19 -2.04 -9.28
CA SER A 482 -18.89 -2.60 -8.90
C SER A 482 -18.52 -2.21 -7.48
N VAL A 483 -17.87 -3.13 -6.76
CA VAL A 483 -17.20 -2.86 -5.49
C VAL A 483 -15.71 -2.79 -5.75
N PHE A 484 -15.09 -1.64 -5.47
CA PHE A 484 -13.65 -1.47 -5.45
C PHE A 484 -13.17 -1.54 -4.02
N VAL A 485 -12.23 -2.42 -3.74
CA VAL A 485 -11.60 -2.57 -2.43
C VAL A 485 -10.13 -2.17 -2.57
N PHE A 486 -9.69 -1.25 -1.73
CA PHE A 486 -8.31 -0.77 -1.66
C PHE A 486 -7.70 -1.17 -0.33
N ASP A 487 -6.48 -1.69 -0.37
CA ASP A 487 -5.72 -2.07 0.80
C ASP A 487 -4.54 -1.11 0.97
N GLU A 488 -4.63 -0.22 1.97
CA GLU A 488 -3.66 0.82 2.31
C GLU A 488 -3.13 1.62 1.10
N PRO A 489 -4.02 2.27 0.32
CA PRO A 489 -3.63 2.94 -0.92
C PRO A 489 -2.82 4.23 -0.75
N THR A 490 -2.65 4.73 0.47
CA THR A 490 -1.85 5.94 0.76
C THR A 490 -0.37 5.65 1.03
N ILE A 491 0.03 4.38 1.08
CA ILE A 491 1.42 3.99 1.33
C ILE A 491 2.38 4.73 0.37
N GLY A 492 3.38 5.42 0.94
CA GLY A 492 4.38 6.17 0.17
C GLY A 492 3.84 7.35 -0.62
N LEU A 493 2.66 7.88 -0.25
CA LEU A 493 2.07 9.05 -0.88
C LEU A 493 2.37 10.32 -0.08
N HIS A 494 2.82 11.36 -0.79
CA HIS A 494 2.82 12.70 -0.25
C HIS A 494 1.37 13.17 0.02
N PRO A 495 1.09 13.96 1.07
CA PRO A 495 -0.26 14.43 1.39
C PRO A 495 -1.03 15.09 0.23
N SER A 496 -0.33 15.79 -0.70
CA SER A 496 -0.95 16.31 -1.93
C SER A 496 -1.50 15.23 -2.85
N ASP A 497 -0.84 14.06 -2.89
CA ASP A 497 -1.23 12.94 -3.76
C ASP A 497 -2.39 12.16 -3.14
N VAL A 498 -2.50 12.16 -1.81
CA VAL A 498 -3.69 11.64 -1.09
C VAL A 498 -4.94 12.39 -1.52
N GLN A 499 -4.88 13.73 -1.67
CA GLN A 499 -6.01 14.52 -2.16
C GLN A 499 -6.39 14.17 -3.61
N THR A 500 -5.40 13.88 -4.45
CA THR A 500 -5.61 13.40 -5.82
C THR A 500 -6.31 12.04 -5.82
N LEU A 501 -5.88 11.11 -4.97
CA LEU A 501 -6.49 9.79 -4.80
C LEU A 501 -7.94 9.89 -4.32
N LEU A 502 -8.23 10.76 -3.36
CA LEU A 502 -9.60 11.05 -2.92
C LEU A 502 -10.48 11.56 -4.07
N GLY A 503 -9.92 12.39 -4.96
CA GLY A 503 -10.59 12.82 -6.19
C GLY A 503 -10.95 11.65 -7.11
N VAL A 504 -10.09 10.63 -7.18
CA VAL A 504 -10.35 9.40 -7.95
C VAL A 504 -11.47 8.58 -7.32
N PHE A 505 -11.46 8.38 -6.00
CA PHE A 505 -12.54 7.67 -5.30
C PHE A 505 -13.90 8.34 -5.54
N ARG A 506 -13.96 9.67 -5.47
CA ARG A 506 -15.18 10.41 -5.77
C ARG A 506 -15.66 10.21 -7.21
N ARG A 507 -14.74 10.12 -8.18
CA ARG A 507 -15.09 9.81 -9.58
C ARG A 507 -15.65 8.41 -9.74
N LEU A 508 -15.06 7.39 -9.11
CA LEU A 508 -15.59 6.03 -9.12
C LEU A 508 -17.02 5.97 -8.57
N ILE A 509 -17.27 6.64 -7.45
CA ILE A 509 -18.59 6.72 -6.81
C ILE A 509 -19.61 7.46 -7.69
N ALA A 510 -19.19 8.53 -8.36
CA ALA A 510 -20.04 9.27 -9.29
C ALA A 510 -20.47 8.39 -10.49
N HIS A 511 -19.66 7.40 -10.87
CA HIS A 511 -19.98 6.43 -11.92
C HIS A 511 -20.67 5.16 -11.37
N GLY A 512 -21.22 5.20 -10.15
CA GLY A 512 -22.05 4.13 -9.59
C GLY A 512 -21.29 3.04 -8.83
N ALA A 513 -19.98 3.18 -8.63
CA ALA A 513 -19.19 2.22 -7.85
C ALA A 513 -19.39 2.40 -6.34
N THR A 514 -19.19 1.32 -5.58
CA THR A 514 -18.99 1.35 -4.13
C THR A 514 -17.50 1.24 -3.87
N VAL A 515 -16.96 2.11 -3.02
CA VAL A 515 -15.53 2.14 -2.70
C VAL A 515 -15.34 1.78 -1.23
N ILE A 516 -14.54 0.76 -0.97
CA ILE A 516 -14.16 0.30 0.37
C ILE A 516 -12.65 0.42 0.47
N VAL A 517 -12.16 1.08 1.52
CA VAL A 517 -10.72 1.34 1.71
C VAL A 517 -10.32 0.87 3.10
N ILE A 518 -9.30 0.03 3.19
CA ILE A 518 -8.61 -0.26 4.46
C ILE A 518 -7.56 0.82 4.61
N GLU A 519 -7.63 1.65 5.66
CA GLU A 519 -6.76 2.80 5.80
C GLU A 519 -6.51 3.25 7.23
N HIS A 520 -5.35 3.91 7.41
CA HIS A 520 -4.92 4.57 8.64
C HIS A 520 -4.71 6.07 8.47
N ASP A 521 -4.61 6.56 7.24
CA ASP A 521 -4.45 7.98 6.92
C ASP A 521 -5.68 8.78 7.36
N LEU A 522 -5.45 9.80 8.18
CA LEU A 522 -6.52 10.60 8.79
C LEU A 522 -7.28 11.45 7.77
N ASP A 523 -6.65 11.85 6.66
CA ASP A 523 -7.32 12.64 5.63
C ASP A 523 -8.31 11.78 4.84
N VAL A 524 -7.95 10.53 4.57
CA VAL A 524 -8.85 9.55 3.95
C VAL A 524 -9.99 9.21 4.91
N ILE A 525 -9.70 8.94 6.19
CA ILE A 525 -10.71 8.61 7.20
C ILE A 525 -11.70 9.77 7.36
N ARG A 526 -11.22 11.02 7.48
CA ARG A 526 -12.06 12.23 7.60
C ARG A 526 -12.91 12.49 6.34
N SER A 527 -12.44 12.03 5.19
CA SER A 527 -13.11 12.21 3.88
C SER A 527 -14.12 11.13 3.55
N ALA A 528 -14.24 10.08 4.38
CA ALA A 528 -15.17 8.99 4.21
C ALA A 528 -16.64 9.43 4.35
N ASP A 529 -17.54 8.75 3.66
CA ASP A 529 -18.98 8.85 3.91
C ASP A 529 -19.39 7.98 5.12
N TYR A 530 -18.69 6.84 5.30
CA TYR A 530 -18.95 5.85 6.35
C TYR A 530 -17.65 5.22 6.83
N ILE A 531 -17.54 4.95 8.11
CA ILE A 531 -16.36 4.36 8.73
C ILE A 531 -16.78 3.09 9.47
N VAL A 532 -15.96 2.05 9.39
CA VAL A 532 -16.00 0.85 10.23
C VAL A 532 -14.71 0.80 11.02
N ASP A 533 -14.77 1.09 12.31
CA ASP A 533 -13.60 1.09 13.20
C ASP A 533 -13.49 -0.23 13.93
N MET A 534 -12.40 -0.94 13.72
CA MET A 534 -12.13 -2.25 14.29
C MET A 534 -11.16 -2.17 15.47
N GLY A 535 -11.48 -2.89 16.53
CA GLY A 535 -10.67 -2.84 17.75
C GLY A 535 -11.25 -3.71 18.86
N PRO A 536 -11.13 -3.23 20.15
CA PRO A 536 -10.43 -2.00 20.58
C PRO A 536 -8.91 -2.08 20.50
N GLY A 537 -8.33 -3.28 20.54
CA GLY A 537 -6.89 -3.54 20.46
C GLY A 537 -6.51 -4.38 19.26
N GLY A 538 -5.27 -4.89 19.26
CA GLY A 538 -4.77 -5.89 18.29
C GLY A 538 -4.79 -7.30 18.89
N GLY A 539 -4.71 -8.33 18.04
CA GLY A 539 -4.68 -9.73 18.48
C GLY A 539 -5.96 -10.17 19.18
N SER A 540 -5.85 -10.82 20.34
CA SER A 540 -6.98 -11.35 21.11
C SER A 540 -7.92 -10.27 21.67
N GLU A 541 -7.39 -9.05 21.90
CA GLU A 541 -8.17 -7.90 22.34
C GLU A 541 -8.93 -7.22 21.18
N GLY A 542 -8.60 -7.56 19.94
CA GLY A 542 -9.23 -7.05 18.73
C GLY A 542 -10.38 -7.89 18.22
N GLY A 543 -10.60 -7.78 16.93
CA GLY A 543 -11.51 -8.65 16.18
C GLY A 543 -12.99 -8.31 16.31
N THR A 544 -13.33 -7.12 16.82
CA THR A 544 -14.70 -6.62 16.91
C THR A 544 -14.85 -5.27 16.21
N ILE A 545 -16.06 -4.92 15.86
CA ILE A 545 -16.39 -3.56 15.40
C ILE A 545 -16.66 -2.73 16.66
N VAL A 546 -15.84 -1.71 16.90
CA VAL A 546 -16.00 -0.75 18.01
C VAL A 546 -17.17 0.19 17.71
N ILE A 547 -17.15 0.76 16.52
CA ILE A 547 -18.24 1.61 16.00
C ILE A 547 -18.27 1.53 14.47
N SER A 548 -19.44 1.69 13.91
CA SER A 548 -19.64 1.95 12.49
C SER A 548 -20.61 3.10 12.31
N GLY A 549 -20.22 4.11 11.51
CA GLY A 549 -21.02 5.33 11.35
C GLY A 549 -20.32 6.39 10.50
N THR A 550 -20.84 7.59 10.54
CA THR A 550 -20.24 8.78 9.92
C THR A 550 -18.95 9.19 10.64
N PRO A 551 -18.05 9.95 10.01
CA PRO A 551 -16.87 10.50 10.68
C PRO A 551 -17.22 11.28 11.97
N SER A 552 -18.35 11.96 12.01
CA SER A 552 -18.80 12.71 13.19
C SER A 552 -19.18 11.78 14.35
N GLU A 553 -19.84 10.65 14.07
CA GLU A 553 -20.22 9.65 15.07
C GLU A 553 -18.99 8.93 15.61
N VAL A 554 -18.04 8.57 14.75
CA VAL A 554 -16.78 7.93 15.16
C VAL A 554 -15.96 8.85 16.05
N ARG A 555 -15.85 10.14 15.71
CA ARG A 555 -15.17 11.15 16.54
C ARG A 555 -15.81 11.33 17.92
N ALA A 556 -17.13 11.19 18.00
CA ALA A 556 -17.86 11.31 19.25
C ALA A 556 -17.80 10.05 20.13
N CYS A 557 -17.34 8.92 19.61
CA CYS A 557 -17.28 7.65 20.32
C CYS A 557 -16.04 7.61 21.26
N PRO A 558 -16.22 7.51 22.58
CA PRO A 558 -15.10 7.50 23.53
C PRO A 558 -14.24 6.24 23.42
N ASP A 559 -14.80 5.13 22.94
CA ASP A 559 -14.12 3.83 22.81
C ASP A 559 -13.32 3.72 21.51
N SER A 560 -13.56 4.61 20.54
CA SER A 560 -12.83 4.64 19.29
C SER A 560 -11.44 5.27 19.47
N LEU A 561 -10.39 4.48 19.30
CA LEU A 561 -9.03 5.01 19.26
C LEU A 561 -8.82 5.90 18.04
N THR A 562 -9.35 5.51 16.88
CA THR A 562 -9.30 6.32 15.65
C THR A 562 -9.99 7.67 15.86
N GLY A 563 -11.16 7.68 16.50
CA GLY A 563 -11.93 8.89 16.77
C GLY A 563 -11.17 9.94 17.58
N LYS A 564 -10.28 9.53 18.48
CA LYS A 564 -9.44 10.43 19.30
C LYS A 564 -8.41 11.23 18.48
N TYR A 565 -8.01 10.72 17.31
CA TYR A 565 -7.04 11.36 16.41
C TYR A 565 -7.70 12.13 15.24
N MET A 566 -8.99 11.97 15.05
CA MET A 566 -9.77 12.68 14.02
C MET A 566 -10.12 14.11 14.45
#